data_a95eec1399d19fffa2024116a2b53d4b
#
_entry.id   a95eec1399d19fffa2024116a2b53d4b
#
_cell.length_a   1.000
_cell.length_b   1.000
_cell.length_c   1.000
_cell.angle_alpha   90.00
_cell.angle_beta   90.00
_cell.angle_gamma   90.00
#
_symmetry.space_group_name_H-M   'P 1'
#
loop_
_entity.id
_entity.type
_entity.pdbx_description
1 polymer ?
#
loop_
_entity_poly.entity_id
_entity_poly.type
_entity_poly.pdbx_seq_one_letter_code
_entity_poly.pdbx_strand_id
1 'polypeptide(L)'
;VATPSSEDGAAVADGAVHGAASGDDAAVAHGGAHGGAHGAASGDDAAMTAPDAIPAIRLPDTLRQRADALARAPQRTILGLTGPPGAGKSTLAEALIRYLNQDGEVAVLVPMDGFHLADVELTRLGRADRKGAIDTFDGHGYLALLRRIRLEQQHVVYAPGFERTLEQPISGTIPVLAQHRLVITEGNYLLAGTGPWQELPAELAEVWYCQTPPELRRRRLLARHIRFGKNPAAAAQWIRDVDEANAQLVEGTRERADLVVREDDGFEPA
;
A
#
# COMPACT_ATOMS: atom_id res chain seq x y z
N VAL A 1 -47.64 -43.83 13.29
CA VAL A 1 -48.06 -44.49 12.07
C VAL A 1 -47.02 -44.24 11.00
N ALA A 2 -46.27 -45.31 10.75
CA ALA A 2 -45.59 -45.74 9.54
C ALA A 2 -44.75 -44.79 8.69
N THR A 3 -43.45 -45.07 8.68
CA THR A 3 -42.53 -44.98 7.51
C THR A 3 -42.98 -45.94 6.39
N PRO A 4 -42.56 -45.82 5.12
CA PRO A 4 -41.32 -46.49 4.69
C PRO A 4 -40.47 -45.69 3.69
N SER A 5 -39.17 -45.87 3.80
CA SER A 5 -38.08 -46.31 2.90
C SER A 5 -38.39 -46.45 1.39
N SER A 6 -37.46 -45.88 0.58
CA SER A 6 -36.88 -46.63 -0.56
C SER A 6 -35.59 -45.95 -1.00
N GLU A 7 -34.55 -46.75 -1.02
CA GLU A 7 -33.24 -46.69 -1.66
C GLU A 7 -33.38 -46.68 -3.19
N ASP A 8 -32.38 -46.08 -3.83
CA ASP A 8 -31.77 -46.43 -5.13
C ASP A 8 -30.70 -45.33 -5.37
N GLY A 9 -29.43 -45.50 -5.50
CA GLY A 9 -28.67 -46.64 -6.04
C GLY A 9 -28.34 -46.44 -7.53
N ALA A 10 -27.24 -45.68 -7.86
CA ALA A 10 -26.50 -45.81 -9.12
C ALA A 10 -25.26 -44.89 -9.02
N ALA A 11 -24.14 -45.43 -8.86
CA ALA A 11 -23.22 -46.04 -9.84
C ALA A 11 -22.14 -45.05 -10.37
N VAL A 12 -20.96 -45.34 -9.95
CA VAL A 12 -19.63 -44.89 -10.34
C VAL A 12 -19.39 -45.04 -11.86
N ALA A 13 -18.80 -44.07 -12.49
CA ALA A 13 -18.07 -44.27 -13.74
C ALA A 13 -16.70 -43.68 -13.63
N ASP A 14 -15.75 -44.57 -13.51
CA ASP A 14 -14.32 -44.45 -13.65
C ASP A 14 -13.99 -44.21 -15.13
N GLY A 15 -13.07 -43.31 -15.42
CA GLY A 15 -12.66 -43.00 -16.77
C GLY A 15 -11.21 -42.50 -16.76
N ALA A 16 -10.30 -43.43 -16.52
CA ALA A 16 -8.88 -43.22 -16.77
C ALA A 16 -8.62 -43.22 -18.28
N VAL A 17 -7.95 -42.22 -18.78
CA VAL A 17 -7.23 -42.32 -20.07
C VAL A 17 -5.78 -41.90 -19.88
N HIS A 18 -4.90 -42.86 -20.07
CA HIS A 18 -3.49 -42.76 -20.26
C HIS A 18 -3.16 -42.05 -21.58
N GLY A 19 -2.10 -41.29 -21.58
CA GLY A 19 -1.44 -40.79 -22.79
C GLY A 19 -0.04 -40.27 -22.48
N ALA A 20 0.90 -41.19 -22.56
CA ALA A 20 2.33 -40.90 -22.55
C ALA A 20 2.81 -40.54 -23.94
N ALA A 21 3.88 -39.72 -24.04
CA ALA A 21 5.06 -39.89 -24.84
C ALA A 21 5.80 -38.57 -25.06
N SER A 22 7.01 -38.54 -24.57
CA SER A 22 8.32 -38.45 -25.27
C SER A 22 8.51 -37.10 -26.00
N GLY A 23 9.44 -36.24 -25.58
CA GLY A 23 10.89 -36.42 -25.65
C GLY A 23 11.39 -35.71 -26.90
N ASP A 24 12.18 -34.68 -26.69
CA ASP A 24 13.42 -34.53 -27.49
C ASP A 24 14.27 -33.38 -26.93
N ASP A 25 15.49 -33.80 -26.61
CA ASP A 25 16.65 -32.98 -26.36
C ASP A 25 17.05 -32.15 -27.60
N ALA A 26 17.43 -30.91 -27.36
CA ALA A 26 18.39 -30.26 -28.27
C ALA A 26 19.28 -29.30 -27.46
N ALA A 27 20.37 -29.83 -26.98
CA ALA A 27 21.55 -29.06 -26.62
C ALA A 27 22.21 -28.52 -27.88
N VAL A 28 22.49 -27.23 -27.94
CA VAL A 28 23.50 -26.67 -28.82
C VAL A 28 24.45 -25.80 -28.03
N ALA A 29 25.64 -26.32 -27.83
CA ALA A 29 26.81 -25.58 -27.39
C ALA A 29 27.60 -25.09 -28.59
N HIS A 30 28.50 -24.15 -28.34
CA HIS A 30 29.64 -23.59 -29.07
C HIS A 30 29.40 -22.12 -29.44
N GLY A 31 30.18 -21.19 -28.99
CA GLY A 31 31.64 -21.14 -28.91
C GLY A 31 32.11 -20.12 -29.93
N GLY A 32 32.72 -19.03 -29.47
CA GLY A 32 33.31 -18.08 -30.40
C GLY A 32 33.78 -16.81 -29.72
N ALA A 33 35.00 -16.84 -29.21
CA ALA A 33 35.72 -15.66 -28.77
C ALA A 33 36.23 -14.89 -30.01
N HIS A 34 36.04 -13.58 -30.03
CA HIS A 34 36.94 -12.67 -30.73
C HIS A 34 37.03 -11.36 -29.92
N GLY A 35 38.27 -11.09 -29.53
CA GLY A 35 38.68 -9.83 -28.95
C GLY A 35 38.77 -8.73 -30.01
N GLY A 36 38.57 -7.51 -29.59
CA GLY A 36 38.81 -6.31 -30.37
C GLY A 36 38.85 -5.09 -29.42
N ALA A 37 39.98 -4.44 -29.45
CA ALA A 37 40.45 -3.43 -28.52
C ALA A 37 39.88 -2.01 -28.78
N HIS A 38 39.88 -1.23 -27.70
CA HIS A 38 40.08 0.22 -27.61
C HIS A 38 39.10 1.19 -28.32
N GLY A 39 38.38 1.88 -27.48
CA GLY A 39 37.78 3.17 -27.78
C GLY A 39 37.45 3.85 -26.46
N ALA A 40 38.37 4.67 -25.93
CA ALA A 40 38.09 5.58 -24.83
C ALA A 40 37.16 6.67 -25.38
N ALA A 41 35.91 6.65 -24.97
CA ALA A 41 34.99 7.77 -25.08
C ALA A 41 34.76 8.29 -23.69
N SER A 42 35.18 9.53 -23.47
CA SER A 42 34.82 10.37 -22.33
C SER A 42 33.29 10.47 -22.25
N GLY A 43 32.70 9.68 -21.35
CA GLY A 43 31.30 9.78 -21.03
C GLY A 43 31.11 10.86 -19.99
N ASP A 44 30.33 11.87 -20.33
CA ASP A 44 29.72 12.76 -19.35
C ASP A 44 28.99 11.89 -18.32
N ASP A 45 29.50 11.91 -17.09
CA ASP A 45 28.78 11.48 -15.90
C ASP A 45 27.58 12.40 -15.74
N ALA A 46 26.49 12.06 -16.41
CA ALA A 46 25.18 12.55 -16.01
C ALA A 46 24.91 11.95 -14.61
N ALA A 47 25.27 12.70 -13.59
CA ALA A 47 24.89 12.43 -12.22
C ALA A 47 23.37 12.16 -12.21
N MET A 48 23.00 10.91 -12.05
CA MET A 48 21.64 10.54 -11.65
C MET A 48 21.40 11.31 -10.35
N THR A 49 20.63 12.39 -10.44
CA THR A 49 20.12 13.09 -9.28
C THR A 49 19.37 12.08 -8.45
N ALA A 50 19.87 11.83 -7.25
CA ALA A 50 19.20 11.03 -6.25
C ALA A 50 17.74 11.50 -6.16
N PRO A 51 16.75 10.57 -6.04
CA PRO A 51 15.35 10.98 -5.86
C PRO A 51 15.32 11.96 -4.69
N ASP A 52 14.62 13.09 -4.89
CA ASP A 52 14.52 14.20 -3.95
C ASP A 52 14.43 13.68 -2.52
N ALA A 53 15.45 13.98 -1.71
CA ALA A 53 15.47 13.60 -0.32
C ALA A 53 14.24 14.24 0.34
N ILE A 54 13.30 13.41 0.81
CA ILE A 54 12.14 13.87 1.55
C ILE A 54 12.69 14.69 2.73
N PRO A 55 12.22 15.94 2.91
CA PRO A 55 12.74 16.81 3.94
C PRO A 55 12.69 16.09 5.29
N ALA A 56 13.76 16.23 6.08
CA ALA A 56 13.89 15.59 7.37
C ALA A 56 12.84 16.17 8.34
N ILE A 57 11.71 15.51 8.47
CA ILE A 57 10.68 15.90 9.42
C ILE A 57 11.15 15.57 10.82
N ARG A 58 11.10 16.55 11.70
CA ARG A 58 11.30 16.33 13.13
C ARG A 58 10.00 15.79 13.74
N LEU A 59 10.03 14.53 14.16
CA LEU A 59 8.90 13.93 14.89
C LEU A 59 8.84 14.50 16.31
N PRO A 60 7.68 14.98 16.78
CA PRO A 60 7.46 15.32 18.18
C PRO A 60 7.76 14.15 19.11
N ASP A 61 8.24 14.43 20.32
CA ASP A 61 8.59 13.41 21.32
C ASP A 61 7.39 12.53 21.67
N THR A 62 6.20 13.11 21.71
CA THR A 62 4.95 12.38 21.97
C THR A 62 4.67 11.31 20.94
N LEU A 63 4.88 11.60 19.64
CA LEU A 63 4.70 10.63 18.56
C LEU A 63 5.77 9.54 18.60
N ARG A 64 7.05 9.93 18.88
CA ARG A 64 8.15 8.98 19.03
C ARG A 64 7.91 7.99 20.16
N GLN A 65 7.55 8.49 21.37
CA GLN A 65 7.26 7.64 22.52
C GLN A 65 6.11 6.68 22.26
N ARG A 66 5.07 7.13 21.57
CA ARG A 66 3.91 6.31 21.25
C ARG A 66 4.23 5.23 20.22
N ALA A 67 4.99 5.58 19.16
CA ALA A 67 5.47 4.61 18.17
C ALA A 67 6.41 3.56 18.80
N ASP A 68 7.31 3.99 19.69
CA ASP A 68 8.18 3.11 20.46
C ASP A 68 7.39 2.12 21.33
N ALA A 69 6.34 2.59 21.99
CA ALA A 69 5.49 1.72 22.82
C ALA A 69 4.82 0.63 21.96
N LEU A 70 4.33 1.00 20.78
CA LEU A 70 3.75 0.04 19.82
C LEU A 70 4.80 -0.96 19.32
N ALA A 71 6.01 -0.50 18.99
CA ALA A 71 7.09 -1.38 18.51
C ALA A 71 7.60 -2.34 19.59
N ARG A 72 7.51 -1.97 20.88
CA ARG A 72 7.90 -2.82 22.01
C ARG A 72 6.80 -3.76 22.50
N ALA A 73 5.61 -3.73 21.91
CA ALA A 73 4.53 -4.63 22.29
C ALA A 73 4.96 -6.11 22.18
N PRO A 74 4.40 -7.02 23.01
CA PRO A 74 4.79 -8.44 23.00
C PRO A 74 4.57 -9.14 21.66
N GLN A 75 3.56 -8.69 20.92
CA GLN A 75 3.23 -9.21 19.59
C GLN A 75 3.39 -8.09 18.54
N ARG A 76 3.47 -8.49 17.27
CA ARG A 76 3.44 -7.53 16.15
C ARG A 76 2.19 -6.68 16.22
N THR A 77 2.36 -5.38 16.15
CA THR A 77 1.27 -4.38 16.11
C THR A 77 1.18 -3.72 14.75
N ILE A 78 0.00 -3.17 14.46
CA ILE A 78 -0.23 -2.40 13.24
C ILE A 78 -0.73 -1.02 13.64
N LEU A 79 -0.01 0.01 13.21
CA LEU A 79 -0.39 1.42 13.35
C LEU A 79 -1.03 1.91 12.05
N GLY A 80 -2.24 2.41 12.12
CA GLY A 80 -2.93 3.06 11.00
C GLY A 80 -2.68 4.56 10.96
N LEU A 81 -2.29 5.10 9.82
CA LEU A 81 -2.24 6.53 9.56
C LEU A 81 -3.33 6.88 8.56
N THR A 82 -4.31 7.67 8.97
CA THR A 82 -5.43 8.07 8.11
C THR A 82 -5.55 9.59 8.01
N GLY A 83 -6.38 10.04 7.11
CA GLY A 83 -6.62 11.47 6.86
C GLY A 83 -6.90 11.72 5.39
N PRO A 84 -7.40 12.90 5.02
CA PRO A 84 -7.80 13.21 3.64
C PRO A 84 -6.60 13.21 2.67
N PRO A 85 -6.85 13.13 1.36
CA PRO A 85 -5.81 13.28 0.35
C PRO A 85 -4.99 14.56 0.57
N GLY A 86 -3.65 14.46 0.49
CA GLY A 86 -2.74 15.59 0.70
C GLY A 86 -2.47 15.96 2.16
N ALA A 87 -2.96 15.18 3.13
CA ALA A 87 -2.77 15.45 4.57
C ALA A 87 -1.40 15.05 5.16
N GLY A 88 -0.46 14.55 4.33
CA GLY A 88 0.89 14.23 4.81
C GLY A 88 1.05 12.86 5.47
N LYS A 89 0.09 11.94 5.31
CA LYS A 89 0.14 10.56 5.85
C LYS A 89 1.44 9.83 5.50
N SER A 90 1.75 9.74 4.21
CA SER A 90 2.96 9.05 3.72
C SER A 90 4.23 9.69 4.26
N THR A 91 4.26 11.02 4.36
CA THR A 91 5.39 11.77 4.93
C THR A 91 5.59 11.45 6.42
N LEU A 92 4.50 11.37 7.19
CA LEU A 92 4.55 10.94 8.60
C LEU A 92 4.98 9.47 8.71
N ALA A 93 4.43 8.59 7.86
CA ALA A 93 4.79 7.18 7.84
C ALA A 93 6.30 6.97 7.61
N GLU A 94 6.85 7.64 6.60
CA GLU A 94 8.28 7.56 6.27
C GLU A 94 9.17 8.12 7.38
N ALA A 95 8.74 9.22 8.04
CA ALA A 95 9.45 9.79 9.17
C ALA A 95 9.48 8.82 10.36
N LEU A 96 8.35 8.17 10.66
CA LEU A 96 8.26 7.13 11.70
C LEU A 96 9.11 5.91 11.38
N ILE A 97 9.06 5.41 10.15
CA ILE A 97 9.90 4.27 9.69
C ILE A 97 11.38 4.62 9.84
N ARG A 98 11.80 5.79 9.38
CA ARG A 98 13.20 6.24 9.51
C ARG A 98 13.62 6.34 10.97
N TYR A 99 12.77 6.86 11.83
CA TYR A 99 13.02 6.96 13.27
C TYR A 99 13.16 5.58 13.92
N LEU A 100 12.20 4.69 13.68
CA LEU A 100 12.16 3.38 14.32
C LEU A 100 13.27 2.44 13.85
N ASN A 101 13.74 2.61 12.62
CA ASN A 101 14.74 1.76 12.00
C ASN A 101 16.18 2.29 12.13
N GLN A 102 16.45 3.27 13.04
CA GLN A 102 17.80 3.80 13.25
C GLN A 102 18.80 2.75 13.73
N ASP A 103 18.35 1.83 14.58
CA ASP A 103 19.18 0.79 15.19
C ASP A 103 18.81 -0.63 14.73
N GLY A 104 18.11 -0.76 13.60
CA GLY A 104 17.68 -2.04 13.03
C GLY A 104 16.30 -1.95 12.38
N GLU A 105 16.00 -2.88 11.49
CA GLU A 105 14.72 -2.92 10.76
C GLU A 105 13.60 -3.50 11.63
N VAL A 106 13.03 -2.69 12.52
CA VAL A 106 11.94 -3.11 13.42
C VAL A 106 10.56 -2.75 12.91
N ALA A 107 10.47 -1.85 11.92
CA ALA A 107 9.21 -1.36 11.36
C ALA A 107 9.21 -1.40 9.84
N VAL A 108 8.02 -1.61 9.24
CA VAL A 108 7.81 -1.63 7.79
C VAL A 108 6.54 -0.89 7.43
N LEU A 109 6.54 -0.21 6.26
CA LEU A 109 5.38 0.47 5.71
C LEU A 109 4.63 -0.43 4.73
N VAL A 110 3.33 -0.61 4.95
CA VAL A 110 2.40 -1.33 4.06
C VAL A 110 1.25 -0.39 3.69
N PRO A 111 1.35 0.36 2.57
CA PRO A 111 0.34 1.35 2.20
C PRO A 111 -0.93 0.69 1.66
N MET A 112 -2.09 1.31 1.92
CA MET A 112 -3.37 0.93 1.33
C MET A 112 -3.36 1.07 -0.20
N ASP A 113 -2.54 1.97 -0.74
CA ASP A 113 -2.46 2.23 -2.18
C ASP A 113 -2.07 0.98 -2.99
N GLY A 114 -1.36 0.01 -2.40
CA GLY A 114 -1.11 -1.29 -3.02
C GLY A 114 -2.37 -2.12 -3.32
N PHE A 115 -3.50 -1.71 -2.81
CA PHE A 115 -4.81 -2.37 -3.04
C PHE A 115 -5.74 -1.60 -3.98
N HIS A 116 -5.23 -0.62 -4.72
CA HIS A 116 -5.98 -0.09 -5.86
C HIS A 116 -6.33 -1.22 -6.82
N LEU A 117 -7.53 -1.19 -7.37
CA LEU A 117 -7.85 -2.03 -8.52
C LEU A 117 -7.03 -1.55 -9.74
N ALA A 118 -6.58 -2.49 -10.55
CA ALA A 118 -5.85 -2.18 -11.77
C ALA A 118 -6.75 -1.43 -12.78
N ASP A 119 -6.14 -0.62 -13.66
CA ASP A 119 -6.89 0.21 -14.62
C ASP A 119 -7.78 -0.63 -15.55
N VAL A 120 -7.35 -1.84 -15.90
CA VAL A 120 -8.18 -2.78 -16.68
C VAL A 120 -9.47 -3.14 -15.96
N GLU A 121 -9.40 -3.34 -14.64
CA GLU A 121 -10.58 -3.67 -13.83
C GLU A 121 -11.44 -2.42 -13.57
N LEU A 122 -10.82 -1.28 -13.30
CA LEU A 122 -11.54 0.00 -13.16
C LEU A 122 -12.32 0.36 -14.43
N THR A 123 -11.73 0.09 -15.61
CA THR A 123 -12.40 0.27 -16.90
C THR A 123 -13.58 -0.67 -17.04
N ARG A 124 -13.42 -1.97 -16.72
CA ARG A 124 -14.50 -2.96 -16.74
C ARG A 124 -15.66 -2.58 -15.83
N LEU A 125 -15.36 -1.98 -14.68
CA LEU A 125 -16.34 -1.54 -13.69
C LEU A 125 -16.92 -0.14 -13.96
N GLY A 126 -16.41 0.59 -14.96
CA GLY A 126 -16.81 1.97 -15.23
C GLY A 126 -16.43 2.94 -14.09
N ARG A 127 -15.24 2.74 -13.47
CA ARG A 127 -14.77 3.50 -12.31
C ARG A 127 -13.43 4.21 -12.53
N ALA A 128 -12.90 4.21 -13.75
CA ALA A 128 -11.61 4.82 -14.09
C ALA A 128 -11.59 6.34 -13.87
N ASP A 129 -12.76 6.99 -13.99
CA ASP A 129 -12.98 8.42 -13.81
C ASP A 129 -12.86 8.91 -12.37
N ARG A 130 -12.85 7.99 -11.40
CA ARG A 130 -12.74 8.29 -9.97
C ARG A 130 -11.72 7.43 -9.23
N LYS A 131 -10.64 7.01 -9.91
CA LYS A 131 -9.55 6.24 -9.28
C LYS A 131 -9.06 6.94 -8.01
N GLY A 132 -8.98 6.21 -6.90
CA GLY A 132 -8.71 6.74 -5.57
C GLY A 132 -9.97 6.94 -4.71
N ALA A 133 -11.18 6.80 -5.26
CA ALA A 133 -12.41 6.70 -4.48
C ALA A 133 -12.50 5.35 -3.75
N ILE A 134 -13.27 5.29 -2.66
CA ILE A 134 -13.33 4.12 -1.77
C ILE A 134 -13.71 2.81 -2.49
N ASP A 135 -14.50 2.89 -3.55
CA ASP A 135 -14.98 1.76 -4.35
C ASP A 135 -14.02 1.34 -5.49
N THR A 136 -12.82 1.94 -5.53
CA THR A 136 -11.75 1.62 -6.48
C THR A 136 -10.60 0.84 -5.85
N PHE A 137 -10.84 0.27 -4.66
CA PHE A 137 -9.88 -0.54 -3.92
C PHE A 137 -10.42 -1.95 -3.66
N ASP A 138 -9.53 -2.92 -3.58
CA ASP A 138 -9.82 -4.23 -2.99
C ASP A 138 -9.73 -4.15 -1.45
N GLY A 139 -10.78 -3.63 -0.83
CA GLY A 139 -10.83 -3.49 0.62
C GLY A 139 -10.87 -4.83 1.37
N HIS A 140 -11.45 -5.88 0.78
CA HIS A 140 -11.44 -7.22 1.38
C HIS A 140 -10.06 -7.86 1.35
N GLY A 141 -9.34 -7.74 0.24
CA GLY A 141 -7.96 -8.19 0.12
C GLY A 141 -7.04 -7.46 1.09
N TYR A 142 -7.22 -6.15 1.24
CA TYR A 142 -6.47 -5.35 2.21
C TYR A 142 -6.71 -5.80 3.65
N LEU A 143 -7.96 -5.95 4.06
CA LEU A 143 -8.33 -6.45 5.39
C LEU A 143 -7.74 -7.86 5.64
N ALA A 144 -7.84 -8.75 4.66
CA ALA A 144 -7.28 -10.10 4.76
C ALA A 144 -5.76 -10.09 4.92
N LEU A 145 -5.05 -9.19 4.21
CA LEU A 145 -3.61 -9.03 4.36
C LEU A 145 -3.24 -8.54 5.76
N LEU A 146 -3.90 -7.51 6.29
CA LEU A 146 -3.61 -6.99 7.64
C LEU A 146 -3.84 -8.06 8.71
N ARG A 147 -4.91 -8.84 8.60
CA ARG A 147 -5.16 -10.01 9.46
C ARG A 147 -4.01 -11.01 9.40
N ARG A 148 -3.58 -11.36 8.18
CA ARG A 148 -2.45 -12.26 7.97
C ARG A 148 -1.16 -11.70 8.57
N ILE A 149 -0.85 -10.44 8.35
CA ILE A 149 0.33 -9.77 8.90
C ILE A 149 0.34 -9.83 10.43
N ARG A 150 -0.79 -9.60 11.08
CA ARG A 150 -0.91 -9.64 12.54
C ARG A 150 -0.69 -11.03 13.11
N LEU A 151 -1.17 -12.06 12.43
CA LEU A 151 -1.14 -13.45 12.92
C LEU A 151 0.13 -14.20 12.51
N GLU A 152 0.63 -13.97 11.29
CA GLU A 152 1.81 -14.65 10.77
C GLU A 152 3.10 -13.96 11.24
N GLN A 153 3.88 -14.64 12.05
CA GLN A 153 5.12 -14.10 12.61
C GLN A 153 6.36 -14.95 12.28
N GLN A 154 6.18 -16.09 11.61
CA GLN A 154 7.28 -17.00 11.29
C GLN A 154 7.73 -16.89 9.84
N HIS A 155 6.77 -16.68 8.92
CA HIS A 155 7.05 -16.62 7.50
C HIS A 155 6.93 -15.19 6.98
N VAL A 156 7.64 -14.91 5.89
CA VAL A 156 7.53 -13.61 5.21
C VAL A 156 6.13 -13.46 4.63
N VAL A 157 5.50 -12.33 4.93
CA VAL A 157 4.25 -11.93 4.28
C VAL A 157 4.58 -10.87 3.24
N TYR A 158 4.31 -11.16 1.98
CA TYR A 158 4.51 -10.18 0.90
C TYR A 158 3.26 -9.33 0.72
N ALA A 159 3.44 -8.01 0.83
CA ALA A 159 2.41 -7.02 0.56
C ALA A 159 2.61 -6.35 -0.81
N PRO A 160 1.54 -5.89 -1.47
CA PRO A 160 1.65 -5.10 -2.67
C PRO A 160 2.06 -3.66 -2.34
N GLY A 161 2.83 -3.04 -3.23
CA GLY A 161 3.07 -1.61 -3.25
C GLY A 161 2.37 -0.95 -4.43
N PHE A 162 2.45 0.37 -4.51
CA PHE A 162 1.92 1.14 -5.64
C PHE A 162 3.06 1.81 -6.40
N GLU A 163 3.18 1.48 -7.69
CA GLU A 163 4.20 2.07 -8.56
C GLU A 163 3.64 3.33 -9.23
N ARG A 164 4.18 4.48 -8.86
CA ARG A 164 3.64 5.78 -9.28
C ARG A 164 3.90 6.13 -10.73
N THR A 165 4.94 5.60 -11.33
CA THR A 165 5.23 5.83 -12.77
C THR A 165 4.30 5.03 -13.67
N LEU A 166 3.87 3.86 -13.19
CA LEU A 166 2.90 3.00 -13.87
C LEU A 166 1.46 3.31 -13.43
N GLU A 167 1.28 4.03 -12.33
CA GLU A 167 -0.03 4.27 -11.69
C GLU A 167 -0.78 2.96 -11.40
N GLN A 168 -0.04 1.89 -10.99
CA GLN A 168 -0.58 0.55 -10.76
C GLN A 168 -0.08 -0.07 -9.46
N PRO A 169 -0.90 -0.91 -8.80
CA PRO A 169 -0.43 -1.76 -7.72
C PRO A 169 0.45 -2.87 -8.27
N ILE A 170 1.55 -3.16 -7.57
CA ILE A 170 2.48 -4.24 -7.90
C ILE A 170 2.52 -5.23 -6.75
N SER A 171 2.19 -6.48 -7.04
CA SER A 171 2.18 -7.55 -6.03
C SER A 171 3.59 -7.90 -5.56
N GLY A 172 3.73 -8.20 -4.26
CA GLY A 172 4.94 -8.80 -3.69
C GLY A 172 6.14 -7.86 -3.55
N THR A 173 5.94 -6.55 -3.61
CA THR A 173 7.04 -5.57 -3.54
C THR A 173 7.52 -5.28 -2.11
N ILE A 174 6.69 -5.56 -1.09
CA ILE A 174 6.99 -5.22 0.30
C ILE A 174 7.05 -6.49 1.14
N PRO A 175 8.25 -6.94 1.56
CA PRO A 175 8.38 -8.07 2.48
C PRO A 175 8.14 -7.61 3.93
N VAL A 176 7.16 -8.21 4.60
CA VAL A 176 6.96 -8.07 6.04
C VAL A 176 7.66 -9.25 6.71
N LEU A 177 8.82 -8.99 7.29
CA LEU A 177 9.72 -9.99 7.88
C LEU A 177 9.34 -10.30 9.33
N ALA A 178 9.87 -11.39 9.87
CA ALA A 178 9.63 -11.80 11.27
C ALA A 178 10.13 -10.77 12.29
N GLN A 179 11.23 -10.05 11.99
CA GLN A 179 11.78 -9.01 12.86
C GLN A 179 10.94 -7.73 12.91
N HIS A 180 10.07 -7.46 11.92
CA HIS A 180 9.22 -6.29 11.95
C HIS A 180 8.20 -6.41 13.07
N ARG A 181 8.39 -5.63 14.12
CA ARG A 181 7.53 -5.58 15.32
C ARG A 181 6.36 -4.64 15.13
N LEU A 182 6.56 -3.55 14.38
CA LEU A 182 5.52 -2.58 14.04
C LEU A 182 5.34 -2.52 12.53
N VAL A 183 4.11 -2.72 12.08
CA VAL A 183 3.70 -2.43 10.71
C VAL A 183 2.97 -1.10 10.72
N ILE A 184 3.44 -0.14 9.94
CA ILE A 184 2.73 1.11 9.71
C ILE A 184 1.94 0.92 8.42
N THR A 185 0.64 1.17 8.47
CA THR A 185 -0.20 1.19 7.29
C THR A 185 -0.80 2.58 7.13
N GLU A 186 -0.92 3.07 5.90
CA GLU A 186 -1.48 4.38 5.66
C GLU A 186 -2.52 4.35 4.54
N GLY A 187 -3.57 5.15 4.70
CA GLY A 187 -4.61 5.24 3.70
C GLY A 187 -5.75 6.16 4.09
N ASN A 188 -6.56 6.54 3.10
CA ASN A 188 -7.66 7.46 3.33
C ASN A 188 -8.80 6.82 4.14
N TYR A 189 -9.06 5.51 3.96
CA TYR A 189 -10.33 4.89 4.37
C TYR A 189 -10.22 3.98 5.59
N LEU A 190 -9.14 4.05 6.38
CA LEU A 190 -8.90 3.14 7.52
C LEU A 190 -9.98 3.21 8.59
N LEU A 191 -10.70 4.33 8.69
CA LEU A 191 -11.81 4.55 9.63
C LEU A 191 -13.17 4.64 8.95
N ALA A 192 -13.29 4.28 7.67
CA ALA A 192 -14.58 4.32 7.00
C ALA A 192 -15.53 3.26 7.57
N GLY A 193 -16.81 3.62 7.73
CA GLY A 193 -17.81 2.77 8.40
C GLY A 193 -18.62 1.89 7.46
N THR A 194 -18.10 1.54 6.28
CA THR A 194 -18.83 0.80 5.25
C THR A 194 -18.03 -0.38 4.72
N GLY A 195 -18.72 -1.48 4.39
CA GLY A 195 -18.11 -2.67 3.79
C GLY A 195 -16.93 -3.20 4.63
N PRO A 196 -15.83 -3.67 3.99
CA PRO A 196 -14.69 -4.23 4.72
C PRO A 196 -13.96 -3.19 5.58
N TRP A 197 -14.08 -1.91 5.25
CA TRP A 197 -13.41 -0.83 5.97
C TRP A 197 -13.89 -0.70 7.43
N GLN A 198 -15.13 -1.03 7.74
CA GLN A 198 -15.66 -1.00 9.10
C GLN A 198 -14.99 -2.03 10.04
N GLU A 199 -14.37 -3.07 9.49
CA GLU A 199 -13.68 -4.11 10.25
C GLU A 199 -12.19 -3.78 10.48
N LEU A 200 -11.61 -2.88 9.69
CA LEU A 200 -10.18 -2.53 9.76
C LEU A 200 -9.72 -2.06 11.15
N PRO A 201 -10.46 -1.20 11.88
CA PRO A 201 -10.01 -0.72 13.17
C PRO A 201 -9.74 -1.85 14.18
N ALA A 202 -10.41 -2.99 14.06
CA ALA A 202 -10.17 -4.15 14.93
C ALA A 202 -8.81 -4.83 14.69
N GLU A 203 -8.17 -4.59 13.55
CA GLU A 203 -6.85 -5.12 13.20
C GLU A 203 -5.71 -4.16 13.57
N LEU A 204 -6.03 -2.91 13.90
CA LEU A 204 -5.09 -1.84 14.18
C LEU A 204 -4.95 -1.62 15.69
N ALA A 205 -3.73 -1.47 16.18
CA ALA A 205 -3.49 -1.17 17.60
C ALA A 205 -3.87 0.28 17.94
N GLU A 206 -3.61 1.18 16.99
CA GLU A 206 -4.01 2.58 17.04
C GLU A 206 -4.24 3.09 15.62
N VAL A 207 -5.06 4.13 15.49
CA VAL A 207 -5.23 4.90 14.26
C VAL A 207 -4.99 6.38 14.54
N TRP A 208 -3.99 6.95 13.87
CA TRP A 208 -3.68 8.36 13.96
C TRP A 208 -4.23 9.10 12.74
N TYR A 209 -4.96 10.17 12.99
CA TYR A 209 -5.56 10.99 11.94
C TYR A 209 -4.68 12.21 11.65
N CYS A 210 -4.16 12.30 10.43
CA CYS A 210 -3.40 13.46 9.95
C CYS A 210 -4.36 14.59 9.56
N GLN A 211 -4.31 15.69 10.31
CA GLN A 211 -5.11 16.88 10.07
C GLN A 211 -4.24 17.98 9.47
N THR A 212 -4.60 18.44 8.29
CA THR A 212 -3.92 19.52 7.56
C THR A 212 -4.97 20.50 7.04
N PRO A 213 -4.73 21.82 7.10
CA PRO A 213 -5.65 22.82 6.57
C PRO A 213 -6.01 22.54 5.10
N PRO A 214 -7.28 22.70 4.71
CA PRO A 214 -7.74 22.38 3.36
C PRO A 214 -6.96 23.08 2.25
N GLU A 215 -6.59 24.35 2.45
CA GLU A 215 -5.82 25.12 1.46
C GLU A 215 -4.43 24.54 1.21
N LEU A 216 -3.77 24.06 2.28
CA LEU A 216 -2.46 23.44 2.18
C LEU A 216 -2.56 22.07 1.50
N ARG A 217 -3.59 21.27 1.82
CA ARG A 217 -3.86 20.00 1.12
C ARG A 217 -4.02 20.21 -0.38
N ARG A 218 -4.86 21.19 -0.78
CA ARG A 218 -5.11 21.51 -2.20
C ARG A 218 -3.83 21.91 -2.92
N ARG A 219 -2.98 22.76 -2.32
CA ARG A 219 -1.69 23.13 -2.89
C ARG A 219 -0.80 21.91 -3.11
N ARG A 220 -0.69 21.02 -2.12
CA ARG A 220 0.10 19.78 -2.21
C ARG A 220 -0.45 18.85 -3.29
N LEU A 221 -1.76 18.67 -3.36
CA LEU A 221 -2.40 17.86 -4.38
C LEU A 221 -2.17 18.41 -5.77
N LEU A 222 -2.29 19.72 -5.96
CA LEU A 222 -2.04 20.37 -7.26
C LEU A 222 -0.60 20.13 -7.72
N ALA A 223 0.38 20.39 -6.85
CA ALA A 223 1.79 20.15 -7.14
C ALA A 223 2.04 18.66 -7.46
N ARG A 224 1.46 17.73 -6.68
CA ARG A 224 1.58 16.29 -6.90
C ARG A 224 1.02 15.86 -8.25
N HIS A 225 -0.21 16.26 -8.58
CA HIS A 225 -0.84 15.90 -9.85
C HIS A 225 -0.08 16.44 -11.07
N ILE A 226 0.46 17.66 -10.98
CA ILE A 226 1.29 18.25 -12.05
C ILE A 226 2.60 17.47 -12.18
N ARG A 227 3.27 17.16 -11.07
CA ARG A 227 4.51 16.35 -11.07
C ARG A 227 4.33 14.99 -11.74
N PHE A 228 3.16 14.36 -11.59
CA PHE A 228 2.81 13.08 -12.20
C PHE A 228 2.09 13.22 -13.56
N GLY A 229 2.26 14.35 -14.24
CA GLY A 229 1.95 14.51 -15.67
C GLY A 229 0.56 15.08 -15.99
N LYS A 230 -0.29 15.42 -15.00
CA LYS A 230 -1.52 16.14 -15.31
C LYS A 230 -1.21 17.61 -15.64
N ASN A 231 -1.88 18.17 -16.65
CA ASN A 231 -1.83 19.60 -16.85
C ASN A 231 -2.55 20.33 -15.68
N PRO A 232 -2.22 21.61 -15.39
CA PRO A 232 -2.77 22.34 -14.25
C PRO A 232 -4.30 22.39 -14.20
N ALA A 233 -4.96 22.54 -15.35
CA ALA A 233 -6.43 22.60 -15.41
C ALA A 233 -7.07 21.25 -15.07
N ALA A 234 -6.55 20.16 -15.65
CA ALA A 234 -7.00 18.79 -15.34
C ALA A 234 -6.70 18.41 -13.88
N ALA A 235 -5.54 18.82 -13.33
CA ALA A 235 -5.21 18.63 -11.94
C ALA A 235 -6.19 19.34 -11.00
N ALA A 236 -6.49 20.61 -11.28
CA ALA A 236 -7.46 21.39 -10.50
C ALA A 236 -8.88 20.82 -10.58
N GLN A 237 -9.26 20.29 -11.74
CA GLN A 237 -10.56 19.63 -11.90
C GLN A 237 -10.62 18.33 -11.10
N TRP A 238 -9.59 17.49 -11.19
CA TRP A 238 -9.51 16.24 -10.43
C TRP A 238 -9.60 16.46 -8.92
N ILE A 239 -8.92 17.50 -8.41
CA ILE A 239 -9.01 17.88 -7.00
C ILE A 239 -10.44 18.19 -6.61
N ARG A 240 -11.16 18.98 -7.40
CA ARG A 240 -12.57 19.34 -7.09
C ARG A 240 -13.50 18.14 -7.14
N ASP A 241 -13.35 17.31 -8.17
CA ASP A 241 -14.33 16.26 -8.48
C ASP A 241 -14.07 14.95 -7.73
N VAL A 242 -12.80 14.65 -7.42
CA VAL A 242 -12.39 13.38 -6.78
C VAL A 242 -11.78 13.60 -5.41
N ASP A 243 -10.71 14.40 -5.30
CA ASP A 243 -9.98 14.50 -4.02
C ASP A 243 -10.81 15.16 -2.92
N GLU A 244 -11.61 16.19 -3.24
CA GLU A 244 -12.47 16.87 -2.24
C GLU A 244 -13.67 16.01 -1.84
N ALA A 245 -14.25 15.21 -2.73
CA ALA A 245 -15.29 14.25 -2.38
C ALA A 245 -14.75 13.18 -1.41
N ASN A 246 -13.55 12.66 -1.69
CA ASN A 246 -12.87 11.74 -0.79
C ASN A 246 -12.51 12.40 0.54
N ALA A 247 -12.08 13.67 0.53
CA ALA A 247 -11.75 14.41 1.74
C ALA A 247 -12.95 14.54 2.67
N GLN A 248 -14.13 14.91 2.15
CA GLN A 248 -15.36 15.03 2.94
C GLN A 248 -15.73 13.71 3.64
N LEU A 249 -15.64 12.58 2.92
CA LEU A 249 -15.89 11.26 3.49
C LEU A 249 -14.92 10.98 4.65
N VAL A 250 -13.61 11.24 4.44
CA VAL A 250 -12.56 10.96 5.42
C VAL A 250 -12.64 11.89 6.62
N GLU A 251 -12.94 13.17 6.43
CA GLU A 251 -13.10 14.16 7.50
C GLU A 251 -14.21 13.77 8.48
N GLY A 252 -15.29 13.15 7.97
CA GLY A 252 -16.38 12.62 8.81
C GLY A 252 -15.96 11.46 9.71
N THR A 253 -14.76 10.89 9.54
CA THR A 253 -14.27 9.77 10.36
C THR A 253 -13.30 10.18 11.48
N ARG A 254 -12.89 11.44 11.53
CA ARG A 254 -11.83 11.95 12.42
C ARG A 254 -12.05 11.60 13.89
N GLU A 255 -13.29 11.66 14.38
CA GLU A 255 -13.63 11.40 15.78
C GLU A 255 -13.44 9.93 16.20
N ARG A 256 -13.22 9.04 15.23
CA ARG A 256 -12.94 7.61 15.46
C ARG A 256 -11.46 7.32 15.65
N ALA A 257 -10.59 8.32 15.48
CA ALA A 257 -9.14 8.14 15.59
C ALA A 257 -8.70 8.20 17.06
N ASP A 258 -7.67 7.42 17.41
CA ASP A 258 -7.06 7.40 18.74
C ASP A 258 -6.20 8.65 19.00
N LEU A 259 -5.70 9.26 17.93
CA LEU A 259 -4.88 10.48 17.99
C LEU A 259 -5.13 11.34 16.75
N VAL A 260 -5.24 12.64 16.94
CA VAL A 260 -5.22 13.63 15.85
C VAL A 260 -3.85 14.29 15.82
N VAL A 261 -3.10 14.07 14.75
CA VAL A 261 -1.79 14.68 14.49
C VAL A 261 -2.00 15.91 13.63
N ARG A 262 -1.62 17.09 14.17
CA ARG A 262 -1.72 18.36 13.44
C ARG A 262 -0.36 18.79 12.95
N GLU A 263 -0.34 19.47 11.83
CA GLU A 263 0.89 20.01 11.26
C GLU A 263 1.57 21.03 12.20
N ASP A 264 0.77 21.81 12.93
CA ASP A 264 1.24 22.78 13.93
C ASP A 264 1.93 22.13 15.16
N ASP A 265 1.78 20.83 15.35
CA ASP A 265 2.44 20.06 16.43
C ASP A 265 3.94 19.84 16.18
N GLY A 266 4.54 20.54 15.20
CA GLY A 266 5.95 20.43 14.81
C GLY A 266 6.21 19.44 13.67
N PHE A 267 5.14 18.99 13.04
CA PHE A 267 5.15 18.19 11.83
C PHE A 267 5.14 19.11 10.61
N GLU A 268 6.19 19.90 10.39
CA GLU A 268 6.38 20.61 9.14
C GLU A 268 7.29 19.82 8.20
N PRO A 269 6.90 19.61 6.93
CA PRO A 269 7.85 19.22 5.91
C PRO A 269 8.79 20.42 5.71
N ALA A 270 10.06 20.20 6.00
CA ALA A 270 11.12 21.20 5.77
C ALA A 270 11.24 21.56 4.30
#